data_77fe3bcd37b9d0a1550ade1719699de4
#
_entry.id   77fe3bcd37b9d0a1550ade1719699de4
#
_cell.length_a   1.000
_cell.length_b   1.000
_cell.length_c   1.000
_cell.angle_alpha   90.00
_cell.angle_beta   90.00
_cell.angle_gamma   90.00
#
_symmetry.space_group_name_H-M   'P 1'
#
loop_
_entity.id
_entity.type
_entity.pdbx_description
1 polymer ?
#
loop_
_entity_poly.entity_id
_entity_poly.type
_entity_poly.pdbx_seq_one_letter_code
_entity_poly.pdbx_strand_id
1 'polypeptide(L)'
;GNLVDGARILNLFGDLATELTIRYDGDEGLIRAYDNVEFLEPIYSGDFIELKAKITQVGQTSRKVVFEAYKIITPTKNDSFDSSCDVLETPILVARASGTCVVLQKKQRK
;
A
#
# COMPACT_ATOMS: atom_id res chain seq x y z
N GLY A 1 7.43 16.75 13.44
CA GLY A 1 8.01 16.86 12.23
C GLY A 1 7.19 16.54 11.00
N ASN A 2 7.92 16.34 9.94
CA ASN A 2 7.34 16.06 8.64
C ASN A 2 7.25 14.57 8.33
N LEU A 3 7.55 13.73 9.31
CA LEU A 3 7.58 12.29 9.15
C LEU A 3 6.16 11.74 9.07
N VAL A 4 5.89 10.92 8.06
CA VAL A 4 4.59 10.26 7.88
C VAL A 4 4.55 9.00 8.75
N ASP A 5 3.45 8.85 9.51
CA ASP A 5 3.25 7.71 10.39
C ASP A 5 3.06 6.42 9.57
N GLY A 6 3.68 5.32 10.01
CA GLY A 6 3.50 4.02 9.39
C GLY A 6 2.06 3.55 9.37
N ALA A 7 1.26 3.94 10.37
CA ALA A 7 -0.18 3.63 10.39
C ALA A 7 -0.90 4.16 9.15
N ARG A 8 -0.48 5.30 8.62
CA ARG A 8 -1.05 5.87 7.41
C ARG A 8 -0.83 4.95 6.21
N ILE A 9 0.36 4.36 6.12
CA ILE A 9 0.70 3.44 5.04
C ILE A 9 -0.17 2.17 5.14
N LEU A 10 -0.38 1.65 6.36
CA LEU A 10 -1.26 0.49 6.55
C LEU A 10 -2.70 0.80 6.16
N ASN A 11 -3.19 2.00 6.43
CA ASN A 11 -4.52 2.42 5.98
C ASN A 11 -4.62 2.39 4.46
N LEU A 12 -3.60 2.88 3.77
CA LEU A 12 -3.57 2.88 2.31
C LEU A 12 -3.48 1.46 1.75
N PHE A 13 -2.71 0.59 2.38
CA PHE A 13 -2.67 -0.82 2.01
C PHE A 13 -4.05 -1.47 2.19
N GLY A 14 -4.76 -1.14 3.26
CA GLY A 14 -6.12 -1.64 3.50
C GLY A 14 -7.10 -1.20 2.40
N ASP A 15 -7.03 0.05 2.00
CA ASP A 15 -7.87 0.57 0.91
C ASP A 15 -7.57 -0.18 -0.40
N LEU A 16 -6.30 -0.42 -0.67
CA LEU A 16 -5.88 -1.12 -1.89
C LEU A 16 -6.31 -2.59 -1.85
N ALA A 17 -6.24 -3.24 -0.68
CA ALA A 17 -6.72 -4.61 -0.49
C ALA A 17 -8.22 -4.70 -0.78
N THR A 18 -8.99 -3.73 -0.30
CA THR A 18 -10.44 -3.66 -0.56
C THR A 18 -10.73 -3.56 -2.06
N GLU A 19 -9.98 -2.73 -2.77
CA GLU A 19 -10.13 -2.64 -4.22
C GLU A 19 -9.86 -3.98 -4.89
N LEU A 20 -8.82 -4.70 -4.46
CA LEU A 20 -8.48 -6.01 -5.01
C LEU A 20 -9.61 -7.03 -4.79
N THR A 21 -10.17 -7.09 -3.59
CA THR A 21 -11.26 -8.03 -3.31
C THR A 21 -12.53 -7.68 -4.07
N ILE A 22 -12.83 -6.39 -4.23
CA ILE A 22 -13.95 -5.96 -5.07
C ILE A 22 -13.74 -6.42 -6.51
N ARG A 23 -12.56 -6.22 -7.06
CA ARG A 23 -12.26 -6.62 -8.44
C ARG A 23 -12.28 -8.14 -8.61
N TYR A 24 -11.78 -8.88 -7.64
CA TYR A 24 -11.71 -10.34 -7.71
C TYR A 24 -13.05 -11.01 -7.39
N ASP A 25 -13.70 -10.60 -6.31
CA ASP A 25 -14.89 -11.28 -5.77
C ASP A 25 -16.19 -10.51 -5.97
N GLY A 26 -16.12 -9.24 -6.30
CA GLY A 26 -17.32 -8.40 -6.35
C GLY A 26 -17.80 -7.97 -4.97
N ASP A 27 -16.98 -8.10 -3.95
CA ASP A 27 -17.32 -7.82 -2.57
C ASP A 27 -16.10 -7.25 -1.85
N GLU A 28 -16.30 -6.32 -0.93
CA GLU A 28 -15.23 -5.68 -0.20
C GLU A 28 -14.42 -6.67 0.65
N GLY A 29 -15.08 -7.70 1.17
CA GLY A 29 -14.44 -8.60 2.12
C GLY A 29 -13.96 -7.87 3.36
N LEU A 30 -13.07 -8.52 4.10
CA LEU A 30 -12.44 -7.96 5.29
C LEU A 30 -10.97 -8.30 5.28
N ILE A 31 -10.14 -7.37 5.69
CA ILE A 31 -8.75 -7.68 5.97
C ILE A 31 -8.69 -8.33 7.35
N ARG A 32 -8.17 -9.53 7.41
CA ARG A 32 -8.13 -10.31 8.65
C ARG A 32 -6.82 -10.11 9.41
N ALA A 33 -5.72 -10.02 8.69
CA ALA A 33 -4.40 -9.92 9.32
C ALA A 33 -3.39 -9.33 8.35
N TYR A 34 -2.43 -8.63 8.90
CA TYR A 34 -1.19 -8.27 8.23
C TYR A 34 -0.08 -9.15 8.78
N ASP A 35 0.82 -9.57 7.89
CA ASP A 35 2.02 -10.30 8.24
C ASP A 35 3.24 -9.54 7.70
N ASN A 36 4.39 -9.73 8.35
CA ASN A 36 5.67 -9.25 7.82
C ASN A 36 5.65 -7.77 7.42
N VAL A 37 5.05 -6.92 8.24
CA VAL A 37 5.05 -5.48 8.00
C VAL A 37 6.43 -4.92 8.24
N GLU A 38 7.01 -4.27 7.22
CA GLU A 38 8.32 -3.64 7.33
C GLU A 38 8.26 -2.21 6.82
N PHE A 39 8.81 -1.29 7.62
CA PHE A 39 9.02 0.09 7.23
C PHE A 39 10.51 0.27 7.01
N LEU A 40 10.92 0.41 5.76
CA LEU A 40 12.32 0.30 5.36
C LEU A 40 13.02 1.64 5.25
N GLU A 41 12.29 2.68 4.88
CA GLU A 41 12.81 4.02 4.70
C GLU A 41 11.79 5.03 5.20
N PRO A 42 12.22 6.17 5.77
CA PRO A 42 11.29 7.18 6.23
C PRO A 42 10.57 7.86 5.06
N ILE A 43 9.31 8.21 5.30
CA ILE A 43 8.48 8.97 4.36
C ILE A 43 8.20 10.32 5.00
N TYR A 44 8.36 11.38 4.23
CA TYR A 44 8.13 12.74 4.70
C TYR A 44 6.96 13.39 3.97
N SER A 45 6.34 14.36 4.60
CA SER A 45 5.29 15.16 3.97
C SER A 45 5.82 15.76 2.67
N GLY A 46 5.02 15.64 1.61
CA GLY A 46 5.41 16.09 0.28
C GLY A 46 6.01 15.01 -0.60
N ASP A 47 6.39 13.87 -0.04
CA ASP A 47 6.82 12.72 -0.84
C ASP A 47 5.62 12.13 -1.59
N PHE A 48 5.85 11.72 -2.82
CA PHE A 48 4.83 11.03 -3.63
C PHE A 48 5.10 9.55 -3.57
N ILE A 49 4.09 8.79 -3.17
CA ILE A 49 4.21 7.35 -2.94
C ILE A 49 3.33 6.60 -3.94
N GLU A 50 3.92 5.62 -4.61
CA GLU A 50 3.20 4.69 -5.45
C GLU A 50 2.96 3.40 -4.67
N LEU A 51 1.71 2.97 -4.59
CA LEU A 51 1.32 1.75 -3.90
C LEU A 51 1.05 0.66 -4.92
N LYS A 52 1.55 -0.53 -4.64
CA LYS A 52 1.31 -1.72 -5.46
C LYS A 52 0.83 -2.84 -4.56
N ALA A 53 -0.13 -3.60 -5.06
CA ALA A 53 -0.60 -4.79 -4.36
C ALA A 53 -1.07 -5.83 -5.36
N LYS A 54 -0.97 -7.09 -4.97
CA LYS A 54 -1.50 -8.18 -5.79
C LYS A 54 -1.90 -9.34 -4.90
N ILE A 55 -2.92 -10.08 -5.37
CA ILE A 55 -3.31 -11.35 -4.75
C ILE A 55 -2.31 -12.41 -5.19
N THR A 56 -1.72 -13.11 -4.22
CA THR A 56 -0.71 -14.14 -4.50
C THR A 56 -1.22 -15.55 -4.29
N GLN A 57 -2.27 -15.72 -3.48
CA GLN A 57 -2.83 -17.04 -3.20
C GLN A 57 -4.31 -16.91 -2.88
N VAL A 58 -5.10 -17.85 -3.41
CA VAL A 58 -6.55 -17.87 -3.24
C VAL A 58 -6.94 -19.19 -2.60
N GLY A 59 -7.58 -19.12 -1.41
CA GLY A 59 -8.24 -20.26 -0.76
C GLY A 59 -9.73 -20.20 -0.98
N GLN A 60 -10.50 -20.99 -0.25
CA GLN A 60 -11.96 -20.96 -0.38
C GLN A 60 -12.54 -19.59 -0.01
N THR A 61 -12.06 -19.01 1.09
CA THR A 61 -12.50 -17.71 1.56
C THR A 61 -11.34 -16.73 1.74
N SER A 62 -10.11 -17.21 1.74
CA SER A 62 -8.93 -16.37 1.97
C SER A 62 -8.31 -15.90 0.66
N ARG A 63 -7.82 -14.66 0.68
CA ARG A 63 -7.05 -14.05 -0.40
C ARG A 63 -5.78 -13.50 0.22
N LYS A 64 -4.63 -14.10 -0.09
CA LYS A 64 -3.35 -13.56 0.36
C LYS A 64 -2.93 -12.45 -0.57
N VAL A 65 -2.51 -11.34 0.02
CA VAL A 65 -2.14 -10.13 -0.71
C VAL A 65 -0.75 -9.69 -0.28
N VAL A 66 0.06 -9.27 -1.21
CA VAL A 66 1.34 -8.61 -0.93
C VAL A 66 1.23 -7.15 -1.32
N PHE A 67 1.88 -6.29 -0.52
CA PHE A 67 1.84 -4.83 -0.66
C PHE A 67 3.24 -4.27 -0.71
N GLU A 68 3.42 -3.25 -1.56
CA GLU A 68 4.65 -2.48 -1.63
C GLU A 68 4.32 -1.01 -1.77
N ALA A 69 5.11 -0.16 -1.12
CA ALA A 69 5.03 1.28 -1.26
C ALA A 69 6.38 1.81 -1.69
N TYR A 70 6.40 2.62 -2.75
CA TYR A 70 7.61 3.19 -3.34
C TYR A 70 7.54 4.70 -3.31
N LYS A 71 8.61 5.33 -2.87
CA LYS A 71 8.79 6.77 -3.03
C LYS A 71 9.27 7.00 -4.47
N ILE A 72 8.54 7.83 -5.20
CA ILE A 72 8.83 8.10 -6.62
C ILE A 72 9.22 9.55 -6.88
N ILE A 73 8.74 10.46 -6.06
CA ILE A 73 9.01 11.90 -6.16
C ILE A 73 9.21 12.45 -4.76
N THR A 74 10.16 13.35 -4.60
CA THR A 74 10.43 13.99 -3.32
C THR A 74 10.60 15.50 -3.52
N PRO A 75 10.24 16.33 -2.53
CA PRO A 75 10.49 17.78 -2.62
C PRO A 75 11.97 18.07 -2.79
N THR A 76 12.26 19.03 -3.65
CA THR A 76 13.62 19.52 -3.84
C THR A 76 14.08 20.26 -2.58
N LYS A 77 15.28 19.95 -2.11
CA LYS A 77 15.84 20.56 -0.89
C LYS A 77 16.58 21.87 -1.22
N ASN A 78 16.07 22.62 -2.18
CA ASN A 78 16.65 23.88 -2.58
C ASN A 78 15.75 25.02 -2.13
N ASP A 79 16.25 25.86 -1.23
CA ASP A 79 15.47 26.98 -0.66
C ASP A 79 15.01 28.00 -1.68
N SER A 80 15.61 28.01 -2.88
CA SER A 80 15.24 28.92 -3.95
C SER A 80 13.97 28.49 -4.70
N PHE A 81 13.46 27.28 -4.42
CA PHE A 81 12.32 26.71 -5.16
C PHE A 81 11.37 26.00 -4.20
N ASP A 82 10.40 26.75 -3.65
CA ASP A 82 9.51 26.27 -2.59
C ASP A 82 8.63 25.09 -3.02
N SER A 83 8.23 25.07 -4.28
CA SER A 83 7.30 24.04 -4.80
C SER A 83 7.94 23.06 -5.75
N SER A 84 9.26 23.07 -5.84
CA SER A 84 9.97 22.12 -6.71
C SER A 84 10.00 20.73 -6.13
N CYS A 85 9.87 19.74 -7.02
CA CYS A 85 9.98 18.32 -6.67
C CYS A 85 10.88 17.63 -7.67
N ASP A 86 11.60 16.63 -7.18
CA ASP A 86 12.48 15.81 -8.00
C ASP A 86 11.90 14.42 -8.19
N VAL A 87 11.83 13.99 -9.45
CA VAL A 87 11.47 12.60 -9.78
C VAL A 87 12.70 11.74 -9.52
N LEU A 88 12.55 10.73 -8.69
CA LEU A 88 13.65 9.83 -8.40
C LEU A 88 13.95 8.95 -9.62
N GLU A 89 15.22 8.83 -9.95
CA GLU A 89 15.67 8.00 -11.07
C GLU A 89 15.28 6.55 -10.84
N THR A 90 15.45 6.08 -9.61
CA THR A 90 15.02 4.75 -9.19
C THR A 90 14.08 4.89 -8.00
N PRO A 91 12.85 4.38 -8.10
CA PRO A 91 11.93 4.38 -6.95
C PRO A 91 12.55 3.68 -5.74
N ILE A 92 12.25 4.19 -4.55
CA ILE A 92 12.77 3.66 -3.29
C ILE A 92 11.67 2.87 -2.59
N LEU A 93 11.88 1.60 -2.34
CA LEU A 93 10.95 0.80 -1.55
C LEU A 93 10.97 1.30 -0.11
N VAL A 94 9.87 1.88 0.35
CA VAL A 94 9.77 2.48 1.67
C VAL A 94 9.04 1.60 2.67
N ALA A 95 8.12 0.76 2.20
CA ALA A 95 7.39 -0.17 3.06
C ALA A 95 6.93 -1.36 2.26
N ARG A 96 6.77 -2.48 2.95
CA ARG A 96 6.16 -3.68 2.36
C ARG A 96 5.44 -4.47 3.45
N ALA A 97 4.45 -5.22 3.04
CA ALA A 97 3.68 -6.09 3.93
C ALA A 97 3.06 -7.21 3.14
N SER A 98 2.59 -8.21 3.87
CA SER A 98 1.65 -9.18 3.33
C SER A 98 0.44 -9.20 4.25
N GLY A 99 -0.66 -9.70 3.76
CA GLY A 99 -1.88 -9.78 4.55
C GLY A 99 -2.82 -10.83 4.00
N THR A 100 -3.87 -11.09 4.77
CA THR A 100 -4.92 -12.03 4.38
C THR A 100 -6.26 -11.34 4.46
N CYS A 101 -6.97 -11.34 3.33
CA CYS A 101 -8.35 -10.88 3.26
C CYS A 101 -9.27 -12.10 3.27
N VAL A 102 -10.47 -11.93 3.79
CA VAL A 102 -11.49 -12.98 3.83
C VAL A 102 -12.73 -12.48 3.12
N VAL A 103 -13.23 -13.27 2.17
CA VAL A 103 -14.51 -13.04 1.52
C VAL A 103 -15.33 -14.33 1.69
N LEU A 104 -16.41 -14.24 2.46
CA LEU A 104 -17.27 -15.39 2.71
C LEU A 104 -17.84 -15.92 1.39
N GLN A 105 -17.98 -17.26 1.28
CA GLN A 105 -18.46 -17.89 0.02
C GLN A 105 -19.78 -17.29 -0.47
N LYS A 106 -20.72 -17.05 0.43
CA LYS A 106 -22.01 -16.47 0.08
C LYS A 106 -21.93 -15.05 -0.48
N LYS A 107 -20.78 -14.37 -0.31
CA LYS A 107 -20.55 -13.01 -0.79
C LYS A 107 -19.69 -12.96 -2.03
N GLN A 108 -19.13 -14.08 -2.43
CA GLN A 108 -18.33 -14.17 -3.65
C GLN A 108 -19.25 -14.13 -4.87
N ARG A 109 -19.13 -13.09 -5.67
CA ARG A 109 -20.03 -12.83 -6.79
C ARG A 109 -19.40 -13.10 -8.15
N LYS A 110 -18.10 -13.36 -8.15
CA LYS A 110 -17.35 -13.57 -9.39
C LYS A 110 -16.59 -14.88 -9.37
#